data_33cf6fec79f8989f12a5a5ded0806b7b
#
_entry.id   33cf6fec79f8989f12a5a5ded0806b7b
#
_cell.length_a   1.000
_cell.length_b   1.000
_cell.length_c   1.000
_cell.angle_alpha   90.00
_cell.angle_beta   90.00
_cell.angle_gamma   90.00
#
_symmetry.space_group_name_H-M   'P 1'
#
loop_
_entity.id
_entity.type
_entity.pdbx_description
1 polymer ?
#
loop_
_entity_poly.entity_id
_entity_poly.type
_entity_poly.pdbx_seq_one_letter_code
_entity_poly.pdbx_strand_id
1 'polypeptide(L)'
;MDRSKENRQEYKESQRRVKREVSKAKQKAYDELYTRLDTREGEKDLYRLARQRDRDGKDVQQVRVIKDRDGRVLTSEESVQRRWKEYFEELMNEENEREKRVEGVNSVEQKVDKIRKDEVRKALKRMKSGKAVGPDDIPVEVWKCLGEAAVEFLTSLFNRILESERMPGEWRRSVLVPIFKNKGDVQSCSNYRGIKLMSHTMKLWERVVEARLRKVVEICEQQYGFMPRKSTTDAIFALRILMEKYRDGQRELHCVFVDLEKAYDRVPREEMWYCMRKSGVAEKYVRVVQDMYERSRTVVRCAVGQTKEFNVEVGLHQGSALSPFLFAIVMDQLSEEDRQESPWTMMFADDIVICSESREQVEENLEVEVCTGEKRNESQS
;
A
#
# COMPACT_ATOMS: atom_id res chain seq x y z
N MET A 1 -34.68 -26.99 1.60
CA MET A 1 -34.34 -26.09 2.75
C MET A 1 -32.98 -25.47 2.53
N ASP A 2 -32.92 -24.18 2.63
CA ASP A 2 -31.85 -23.37 2.04
C ASP A 2 -30.66 -23.26 3.01
N ARG A 3 -29.68 -24.15 2.86
CA ARG A 3 -28.39 -24.18 3.61
C ARG A 3 -27.64 -22.82 3.63
N SER A 4 -27.93 -21.98 2.66
CA SER A 4 -27.36 -20.63 2.55
C SER A 4 -27.96 -19.67 3.59
N LYS A 5 -29.22 -19.80 3.94
CA LYS A 5 -29.89 -18.97 4.96
C LYS A 5 -29.47 -19.35 6.36
N GLU A 6 -29.31 -20.64 6.65
CA GLU A 6 -28.84 -21.15 7.94
C GLU A 6 -27.42 -20.70 8.21
N ASN A 7 -26.49 -20.86 7.26
CA ASN A 7 -25.11 -20.39 7.37
C ASN A 7 -25.02 -18.87 7.58
N ARG A 8 -25.91 -18.09 6.96
CA ARG A 8 -25.95 -16.63 7.12
C ARG A 8 -26.49 -16.22 8.49
N GLN A 9 -27.42 -16.98 9.04
CA GLN A 9 -27.95 -16.76 10.39
C GLN A 9 -26.89 -17.09 11.44
N GLU A 10 -26.24 -18.24 11.33
CA GLU A 10 -25.17 -18.71 12.20
C GLU A 10 -23.98 -17.73 12.19
N TYR A 11 -23.61 -17.21 11.02
CA TYR A 11 -22.60 -16.16 10.89
C TYR A 11 -22.98 -14.87 11.63
N LYS A 12 -24.24 -14.41 11.52
CA LYS A 12 -24.72 -13.21 12.25
C LYS A 12 -24.71 -13.40 13.75
N GLU A 13 -25.08 -14.59 14.22
CA GLU A 13 -25.08 -14.90 15.65
C GLU A 13 -23.65 -15.00 16.19
N SER A 14 -22.75 -15.61 15.44
CA SER A 14 -21.32 -15.67 15.74
C SER A 14 -20.71 -14.26 15.79
N GLN A 15 -21.03 -13.38 14.84
CA GLN A 15 -20.62 -11.97 14.87
C GLN A 15 -21.12 -11.24 16.12
N ARG A 16 -22.37 -11.44 16.50
CA ARG A 16 -22.96 -10.81 17.71
C ARG A 16 -22.25 -11.30 18.97
N ARG A 17 -21.91 -12.59 19.03
CA ARG A 17 -21.19 -13.19 20.16
C ARG A 17 -19.79 -12.61 20.26
N VAL A 18 -19.04 -12.54 19.14
CA VAL A 18 -17.71 -11.93 19.10
C VAL A 18 -17.75 -10.46 19.52
N LYS A 19 -18.73 -9.66 19.02
CA LYS A 19 -18.89 -8.26 19.44
C LYS A 19 -19.11 -8.11 20.93
N ARG A 20 -19.93 -9.00 21.55
CA ARG A 20 -20.15 -8.99 23.01
C ARG A 20 -18.88 -9.33 23.80
N GLU A 21 -18.15 -10.35 23.38
CA GLU A 21 -16.90 -10.75 24.07
C GLU A 21 -15.79 -9.68 23.92
N VAL A 22 -15.66 -9.06 22.75
CA VAL A 22 -14.76 -7.93 22.55
C VAL A 22 -15.15 -6.73 23.43
N SER A 23 -16.46 -6.45 23.56
CA SER A 23 -16.94 -5.37 24.42
C SER A 23 -16.63 -5.64 25.90
N LYS A 24 -16.87 -6.87 26.37
CA LYS A 24 -16.53 -7.29 27.74
C LYS A 24 -15.04 -7.22 28.00
N ALA A 25 -14.20 -7.69 27.06
CA ALA A 25 -12.75 -7.62 27.18
C ALA A 25 -12.23 -6.18 27.23
N LYS A 26 -12.84 -5.28 26.43
CA LYS A 26 -12.53 -3.85 26.48
C LYS A 26 -12.91 -3.24 27.83
N GLN A 27 -14.08 -3.55 28.34
CA GLN A 27 -14.54 -3.05 29.64
C GLN A 27 -13.64 -3.51 30.77
N LYS A 28 -13.28 -4.80 30.80
CA LYS A 28 -12.33 -5.34 31.75
C LYS A 28 -10.98 -4.66 31.70
N ALA A 29 -10.45 -4.41 30.50
CA ALA A 29 -9.16 -3.70 30.32
C ALA A 29 -9.23 -2.23 30.82
N TYR A 30 -10.38 -1.57 30.66
CA TYR A 30 -10.61 -0.24 31.22
C TYR A 30 -10.71 -0.28 32.75
N ASP A 31 -11.45 -1.24 33.31
CA ASP A 31 -11.59 -1.39 34.76
C ASP A 31 -10.21 -1.67 35.42
N GLU A 32 -9.39 -2.53 34.79
CA GLU A 32 -8.01 -2.78 35.21
C GLU A 32 -7.11 -1.56 35.09
N LEU A 33 -7.31 -0.70 34.09
CA LEU A 33 -6.61 0.57 33.94
C LEU A 33 -7.03 1.55 35.04
N TYR A 34 -8.35 1.69 35.28
CA TYR A 34 -8.87 2.57 36.34
C TYR A 34 -8.37 2.16 37.73
N THR A 35 -8.27 0.87 38.01
CA THR A 35 -7.77 0.35 39.28
C THR A 35 -6.28 0.69 39.51
N ARG A 36 -5.51 0.91 38.42
CA ARG A 36 -4.08 1.26 38.49
C ARG A 36 -3.78 2.75 38.35
N LEU A 37 -4.81 3.60 38.20
CA LEU A 37 -4.60 5.06 38.01
C LEU A 37 -3.83 5.75 39.12
N ASP A 38 -3.96 5.27 40.35
CA ASP A 38 -3.26 5.82 41.52
C ASP A 38 -1.78 5.39 41.62
N THR A 39 -1.31 4.62 40.61
CA THR A 39 0.10 4.20 40.56
C THR A 39 0.85 4.98 39.46
N ARG A 40 2.17 5.16 39.65
CA ARG A 40 3.07 5.83 38.71
C ARG A 40 3.09 5.15 37.31
N GLU A 41 2.76 3.86 37.25
CA GLU A 41 2.60 3.10 36.00
C GLU A 41 1.26 3.35 35.34
N GLY A 42 0.18 3.45 36.10
CA GLY A 42 -1.16 3.81 35.62
C GLY A 42 -1.21 5.21 35.03
N GLU A 43 -0.48 6.16 35.62
CA GLU A 43 -0.31 7.52 35.08
C GLU A 43 0.34 7.47 33.67
N LYS A 44 1.40 6.70 33.49
CA LYS A 44 2.04 6.51 32.17
C LYS A 44 1.10 5.86 31.15
N ASP A 45 0.30 4.90 31.60
CA ASP A 45 -0.69 4.21 30.73
C ASP A 45 -1.82 5.16 30.34
N LEU A 46 -2.26 6.02 31.23
CA LEU A 46 -3.24 7.08 30.95
C LEU A 46 -2.70 8.07 29.92
N TYR A 47 -1.46 8.57 30.08
CA TYR A 47 -0.82 9.46 29.12
C TYR A 47 -0.64 8.77 27.75
N ARG A 48 -0.31 7.48 27.72
CA ARG A 48 -0.21 6.70 26.48
C ARG A 48 -1.57 6.59 25.79
N LEU A 49 -2.63 6.28 26.55
CA LEU A 49 -4.00 6.19 26.05
C LEU A 49 -4.52 7.56 25.55
N ALA A 50 -4.24 8.63 26.31
CA ALA A 50 -4.59 9.99 25.91
C ALA A 50 -3.89 10.41 24.61
N ARG A 51 -2.59 10.14 24.46
CA ARG A 51 -1.85 10.38 23.23
C ARG A 51 -2.33 9.51 22.07
N GLN A 52 -2.79 8.30 22.34
CA GLN A 52 -3.36 7.44 21.32
C GLN A 52 -4.71 7.98 20.85
N ARG A 53 -5.61 8.39 21.79
CA ARG A 53 -6.89 9.01 21.44
C ARG A 53 -6.73 10.36 20.73
N ASP A 54 -5.74 11.17 21.12
CA ASP A 54 -5.41 12.43 20.45
C ASP A 54 -4.90 12.15 19.01
N ARG A 55 -4.07 11.13 18.82
CA ARG A 55 -3.66 10.67 17.47
C ARG A 55 -4.84 10.13 16.67
N ASP A 56 -5.65 9.26 17.26
CA ASP A 56 -6.82 8.68 16.60
C ASP A 56 -7.85 9.77 16.24
N GLY A 57 -7.96 10.84 17.04
CA GLY A 57 -8.78 12.01 16.75
C GLY A 57 -8.18 12.93 15.66
N LYS A 58 -6.85 12.99 15.56
CA LYS A 58 -6.14 13.75 14.51
C LYS A 58 -6.03 13.00 13.18
N ASP A 59 -6.07 11.67 13.20
CA ASP A 59 -5.96 10.84 12.00
C ASP A 59 -7.14 11.00 11.02
N VAL A 60 -8.21 11.67 11.42
CA VAL A 60 -9.37 11.92 10.55
C VAL A 60 -9.95 13.32 10.80
N GLN A 61 -9.19 14.38 10.58
CA GLN A 61 -9.80 15.68 10.28
C GLN A 61 -10.45 15.58 8.90
N GLN A 62 -11.57 14.89 8.82
CA GLN A 62 -12.35 14.81 7.60
C GLN A 62 -13.14 16.11 7.46
N VAL A 63 -12.82 16.84 6.42
CA VAL A 63 -13.55 18.03 6.02
C VAL A 63 -14.96 17.64 5.58
N ARG A 64 -15.97 18.31 6.14
CA ARG A 64 -17.37 18.06 5.78
C ARG A 64 -17.78 18.66 4.45
N VAL A 65 -17.01 19.62 3.95
CA VAL A 65 -17.27 20.37 2.72
C VAL A 65 -16.04 20.33 1.84
N ILE A 66 -16.21 20.12 0.54
CA ILE A 66 -15.14 20.07 -0.47
C ILE A 66 -15.50 20.91 -1.67
N LYS A 67 -14.52 21.27 -2.48
CA LYS A 67 -14.72 21.99 -3.73
C LYS A 67 -14.96 21.04 -4.90
N ASP A 68 -15.83 21.45 -5.81
CA ASP A 68 -15.95 20.85 -7.13
C ASP A 68 -14.75 21.21 -8.03
N ARG A 69 -14.82 20.82 -9.31
CA ARG A 69 -13.76 21.13 -10.30
C ARG A 69 -13.67 22.63 -10.60
N ASP A 70 -14.76 23.37 -10.43
CA ASP A 70 -14.84 24.80 -10.69
C ASP A 70 -14.47 25.65 -9.46
N GLY A 71 -14.09 25.00 -8.36
CA GLY A 71 -13.72 25.67 -7.10
C GLY A 71 -14.90 26.07 -6.21
N ARG A 72 -16.15 25.67 -6.55
CA ARG A 72 -17.34 25.96 -5.75
C ARG A 72 -17.43 24.97 -4.58
N VAL A 73 -17.78 25.50 -3.41
CA VAL A 73 -17.89 24.67 -2.19
C VAL A 73 -19.19 23.87 -2.21
N LEU A 74 -19.07 22.56 -2.09
CA LEU A 74 -20.17 21.62 -1.99
C LEU A 74 -20.52 21.40 -0.50
N THR A 75 -21.80 21.58 -0.15
CA THR A 75 -22.29 21.53 1.23
C THR A 75 -23.27 20.38 1.48
N SER A 76 -23.96 19.86 0.44
CA SER A 76 -24.86 18.72 0.61
C SER A 76 -24.07 17.41 0.71
N GLU A 77 -24.50 16.52 1.60
CA GLU A 77 -23.85 15.22 1.82
C GLU A 77 -23.71 14.40 0.51
N GLU A 78 -24.77 14.40 -0.29
CA GLU A 78 -24.79 13.67 -1.58
C GLU A 78 -23.77 14.24 -2.58
N SER A 79 -23.65 15.59 -2.67
CA SER A 79 -22.70 16.22 -3.59
C SER A 79 -21.26 16.01 -3.13
N VAL A 80 -20.98 16.04 -1.83
CA VAL A 80 -19.68 15.74 -1.25
C VAL A 80 -19.29 14.28 -1.51
N GLN A 81 -20.20 13.32 -1.25
CA GLN A 81 -19.95 11.91 -1.52
C GLN A 81 -19.70 11.67 -3.02
N ARG A 82 -20.51 12.26 -3.89
CA ARG A 82 -20.34 12.16 -5.36
C ARG A 82 -18.99 12.69 -5.79
N ARG A 83 -18.56 13.85 -5.30
CA ARG A 83 -17.28 14.47 -5.64
C ARG A 83 -16.08 13.62 -5.20
N TRP A 84 -16.13 13.02 -3.99
CA TRP A 84 -15.11 12.08 -3.54
C TRP A 84 -15.05 10.83 -4.43
N LYS A 85 -16.21 10.29 -4.80
CA LYS A 85 -16.27 9.14 -5.72
C LYS A 85 -15.67 9.50 -7.06
N GLU A 86 -16.10 10.57 -7.70
CA GLU A 86 -15.60 11.03 -9.00
C GLU A 86 -14.08 11.19 -9.01
N TYR A 87 -13.54 11.83 -7.97
CA TYR A 87 -12.09 12.06 -7.88
C TYR A 87 -11.29 10.77 -7.80
N PHE A 88 -11.67 9.85 -6.91
CA PHE A 88 -10.93 8.61 -6.75
C PHE A 88 -11.23 7.58 -7.85
N GLU A 89 -12.42 7.56 -8.39
CA GLU A 89 -12.79 6.70 -9.53
C GLU A 89 -11.98 7.09 -10.77
N GLU A 90 -11.85 8.39 -11.04
CA GLU A 90 -11.00 8.90 -12.11
C GLU A 90 -9.52 8.54 -11.86
N LEU A 91 -8.97 8.89 -10.70
CA LEU A 91 -7.58 8.60 -10.34
C LEU A 91 -7.20 7.11 -10.46
N MET A 92 -8.12 6.19 -10.15
CA MET A 92 -7.87 4.75 -10.07
C MET A 92 -8.31 3.98 -11.32
N ASN A 93 -8.79 4.67 -12.37
CA ASN A 93 -9.23 4.07 -13.63
C ASN A 93 -8.71 4.83 -14.86
N GLU A 94 -8.01 5.95 -14.66
CA GLU A 94 -7.35 6.66 -15.75
C GLU A 94 -6.07 5.91 -16.14
N GLU A 95 -6.06 5.37 -17.35
CA GLU A 95 -4.85 4.77 -17.93
C GLU A 95 -3.98 5.86 -18.56
N ASN A 96 -2.68 5.83 -18.30
CA ASN A 96 -1.73 6.66 -19.03
C ASN A 96 -1.62 6.18 -20.47
N GLU A 97 -1.63 7.10 -21.44
CA GLU A 97 -1.30 6.79 -22.83
C GLU A 97 0.15 6.28 -22.90
N ARG A 98 0.32 5.06 -23.38
CA ARG A 98 1.63 4.41 -23.51
C ARG A 98 1.64 3.47 -24.70
N GLU A 99 2.82 3.22 -25.23
CA GLU A 99 3.00 2.12 -26.17
C GLU A 99 2.87 0.80 -25.42
N LYS A 100 2.01 -0.07 -25.91
CA LYS A 100 1.89 -1.42 -25.36
C LYS A 100 3.13 -2.20 -25.75
N ARG A 101 3.85 -2.75 -24.76
CA ARG A 101 4.98 -3.64 -25.04
C ARG A 101 4.50 -4.85 -25.82
N VAL A 102 5.15 -5.10 -26.95
CA VAL A 102 4.84 -6.22 -27.84
C VAL A 102 5.64 -7.48 -27.43
N GLU A 103 6.73 -7.31 -26.69
CA GLU A 103 7.61 -8.39 -26.31
C GLU A 103 7.05 -9.17 -25.10
N GLY A 104 6.72 -10.43 -25.35
CA GLY A 104 6.37 -11.37 -24.29
C GLY A 104 7.60 -11.84 -23.55
N VAL A 105 7.64 -11.67 -22.23
CA VAL A 105 8.65 -12.34 -21.39
C VAL A 105 8.25 -13.81 -21.21
N ASN A 106 9.20 -14.72 -21.40
CA ASN A 106 8.98 -16.15 -21.15
C ASN A 106 8.54 -16.38 -19.69
N SER A 107 7.40 -17.01 -19.52
CA SER A 107 6.92 -17.38 -18.19
C SER A 107 7.81 -18.47 -17.58
N VAL A 108 8.20 -18.29 -16.32
CA VAL A 108 8.98 -19.28 -15.59
C VAL A 108 8.00 -20.26 -14.93
N GLU A 109 7.83 -21.42 -15.53
CA GLU A 109 7.06 -22.52 -14.95
C GLU A 109 7.90 -23.22 -13.87
N GLN A 110 7.78 -22.77 -12.64
CA GLN A 110 8.48 -23.32 -11.49
C GLN A 110 7.49 -23.97 -10.51
N LYS A 111 7.84 -25.13 -9.98
CA LYS A 111 7.05 -25.79 -8.93
C LYS A 111 7.08 -24.91 -7.68
N VAL A 112 5.90 -24.50 -7.23
CA VAL A 112 5.73 -23.71 -6.01
C VAL A 112 5.35 -24.63 -4.85
N ASP A 113 6.15 -24.59 -3.79
CA ASP A 113 5.91 -25.38 -2.58
C ASP A 113 4.69 -24.92 -1.80
N LYS A 114 4.06 -25.88 -1.10
CA LYS A 114 2.96 -25.56 -0.17
C LYS A 114 3.40 -24.59 0.91
N ILE A 115 2.44 -23.78 1.35
CA ILE A 115 2.66 -22.84 2.46
C ILE A 115 2.73 -23.61 3.76
N ARG A 116 3.74 -23.29 4.57
CA ARG A 116 4.01 -23.93 5.85
C ARG A 116 3.46 -23.09 7.03
N LYS A 117 3.14 -23.77 8.12
CA LYS A 117 2.64 -23.13 9.36
C LYS A 117 3.61 -22.06 9.90
N ASP A 118 4.93 -22.25 9.75
CA ASP A 118 5.92 -21.27 10.22
C ASP A 118 5.87 -19.95 9.44
N GLU A 119 5.56 -19.98 8.14
CA GLU A 119 5.40 -18.78 7.29
C GLU A 119 4.18 -17.97 7.76
N VAL A 120 3.05 -18.63 7.97
CA VAL A 120 1.82 -18.00 8.49
C VAL A 120 2.05 -17.41 9.89
N ARG A 121 2.73 -18.15 10.77
CA ARG A 121 3.05 -17.68 12.13
C ARG A 121 3.96 -16.44 12.10
N LYS A 122 4.96 -16.42 11.21
CA LYS A 122 5.83 -15.25 10.99
C LYS A 122 5.03 -14.05 10.44
N ALA A 123 4.15 -14.27 9.48
CA ALA A 123 3.29 -13.22 8.94
C ALA A 123 2.38 -12.63 10.02
N LEU A 124 1.72 -13.48 10.83
CA LEU A 124 0.84 -13.06 11.91
C LEU A 124 1.58 -12.24 12.99
N LYS A 125 2.81 -12.65 13.35
CA LYS A 125 3.66 -11.93 14.30
C LYS A 125 4.03 -10.52 13.81
N ARG A 126 4.22 -10.33 12.50
CA ARG A 126 4.54 -9.03 11.88
C ARG A 126 3.34 -8.08 11.80
N MET A 127 2.10 -8.56 11.93
CA MET A 127 0.91 -7.71 11.91
C MET A 127 0.81 -6.88 13.17
N LYS A 128 0.69 -5.56 13.01
CA LYS A 128 0.51 -4.61 14.14
C LYS A 128 -0.94 -4.64 14.61
N SER A 129 -1.12 -4.72 15.93
CA SER A 129 -2.44 -4.60 16.58
C SER A 129 -2.92 -3.13 16.61
N GLY A 130 -4.22 -2.90 16.86
CA GLY A 130 -4.83 -1.57 16.94
C GLY A 130 -4.93 -0.84 15.60
N LYS A 131 -4.93 -1.56 14.48
CA LYS A 131 -5.11 -0.97 13.15
C LYS A 131 -6.57 -1.04 12.70
N ALA A 132 -6.98 -0.03 11.91
CA ALA A 132 -8.31 0.00 11.32
C ALA A 132 -8.58 -1.25 10.49
N VAL A 133 -9.77 -1.81 10.67
CA VAL A 133 -10.22 -3.04 10.00
C VAL A 133 -10.71 -2.78 8.57
N GLY A 134 -10.72 -3.83 7.76
CA GLY A 134 -11.31 -3.82 6.43
C GLY A 134 -12.83 -3.99 6.45
N PRO A 135 -13.46 -4.21 5.28
CA PRO A 135 -14.91 -4.37 5.13
C PRO A 135 -15.50 -5.57 5.87
N ASP A 136 -14.67 -6.56 6.22
CA ASP A 136 -15.05 -7.77 6.96
C ASP A 136 -15.14 -7.55 8.48
N ASP A 137 -14.72 -6.41 8.98
CA ASP A 137 -14.67 -6.06 10.40
C ASP A 137 -13.88 -7.07 11.27
N ILE A 138 -12.97 -7.85 10.67
CA ILE A 138 -12.14 -8.83 11.40
C ILE A 138 -10.79 -8.18 11.76
N PRO A 139 -10.57 -7.81 13.03
CA PRO A 139 -9.27 -7.28 13.46
C PRO A 139 -8.23 -8.41 13.54
N VAL A 140 -6.97 -8.06 13.36
CA VAL A 140 -5.86 -9.03 13.43
C VAL A 140 -5.75 -9.70 14.80
N GLU A 141 -6.22 -9.05 15.85
CA GLU A 141 -6.26 -9.54 17.21
C GLU A 141 -7.06 -10.85 17.33
N VAL A 142 -8.10 -11.02 16.54
CA VAL A 142 -8.87 -12.28 16.50
C VAL A 142 -7.96 -13.44 16.11
N TRP A 143 -7.17 -13.29 15.04
CA TRP A 143 -6.23 -14.31 14.60
C TRP A 143 -5.12 -14.56 15.63
N LYS A 144 -4.64 -13.51 16.30
CA LYS A 144 -3.63 -13.64 17.36
C LYS A 144 -4.16 -14.35 18.59
N CYS A 145 -5.41 -14.08 19.00
CA CYS A 145 -6.04 -14.72 20.15
C CYS A 145 -6.34 -16.21 19.92
N LEU A 146 -6.65 -16.60 18.68
CA LEU A 146 -6.92 -18.00 18.32
C LEU A 146 -5.65 -18.86 18.27
N GLY A 147 -4.46 -18.25 18.26
CA GLY A 147 -3.17 -18.94 18.35
C GLY A 147 -2.94 -19.99 17.26
N GLU A 148 -2.62 -21.23 17.65
CA GLU A 148 -2.33 -22.31 16.69
C GLU A 148 -3.53 -22.71 15.85
N ALA A 149 -4.76 -22.65 16.36
CA ALA A 149 -5.95 -22.92 15.57
C ALA A 149 -6.09 -21.96 14.39
N ALA A 150 -5.78 -20.66 14.60
CA ALA A 150 -5.72 -19.70 13.51
C ALA A 150 -4.63 -20.05 12.48
N VAL A 151 -3.44 -20.45 12.95
CA VAL A 151 -2.33 -20.83 12.05
C VAL A 151 -2.71 -22.04 11.19
N GLU A 152 -3.36 -23.04 11.75
CA GLU A 152 -3.84 -24.21 11.01
C GLU A 152 -4.88 -23.85 9.96
N PHE A 153 -5.90 -23.11 10.35
CA PHE A 153 -6.96 -22.65 9.47
C PHE A 153 -6.41 -21.80 8.33
N LEU A 154 -5.59 -20.78 8.65
CA LEU A 154 -5.01 -19.88 7.66
C LEU A 154 -4.05 -20.61 6.73
N THR A 155 -3.25 -21.57 7.22
CA THR A 155 -2.37 -22.39 6.37
C THR A 155 -3.17 -23.20 5.37
N SER A 156 -4.27 -23.83 5.81
CA SER A 156 -5.18 -24.58 4.92
C SER A 156 -5.82 -23.66 3.87
N LEU A 157 -6.33 -22.49 4.30
CA LEU A 157 -6.95 -21.50 3.42
C LEU A 157 -5.96 -20.99 2.37
N PHE A 158 -4.75 -20.61 2.79
CA PHE A 158 -3.74 -20.07 1.90
C PHE A 158 -3.20 -21.12 0.90
N ASN A 159 -3.10 -22.39 1.29
CA ASN A 159 -2.78 -23.46 0.36
C ASN A 159 -3.88 -23.69 -0.67
N ARG A 160 -5.15 -23.58 -0.28
CA ARG A 160 -6.28 -23.64 -1.22
C ARG A 160 -6.23 -22.50 -2.23
N ILE A 161 -5.95 -21.26 -1.76
CA ILE A 161 -5.79 -20.10 -2.64
C ILE A 161 -4.62 -20.31 -3.60
N LEU A 162 -3.49 -20.82 -3.10
CA LEU A 162 -2.31 -21.11 -3.91
C LEU A 162 -2.58 -22.20 -4.95
N GLU A 163 -3.36 -23.23 -4.63
CA GLU A 163 -3.71 -24.31 -5.56
C GLU A 163 -4.70 -23.86 -6.63
N SER A 164 -5.73 -23.12 -6.25
CA SER A 164 -6.78 -22.62 -7.16
C SER A 164 -6.42 -21.34 -7.88
N GLU A 165 -5.35 -20.65 -7.43
CA GLU A 165 -4.94 -19.32 -7.88
C GLU A 165 -6.06 -18.27 -7.75
N ARG A 166 -7.03 -18.51 -6.85
CA ARG A 166 -8.19 -17.64 -6.62
C ARG A 166 -8.41 -17.36 -5.15
N MET A 167 -8.49 -16.08 -4.81
CA MET A 167 -8.81 -15.63 -3.47
C MET A 167 -10.33 -15.53 -3.25
N PRO A 168 -10.81 -15.50 -1.98
CA PRO A 168 -12.21 -15.22 -1.66
C PRO A 168 -12.70 -13.91 -2.27
N GLY A 169 -13.90 -13.91 -2.84
CA GLY A 169 -14.47 -12.75 -3.53
C GLY A 169 -14.67 -11.54 -2.62
N GLU A 170 -14.90 -11.76 -1.34
CA GLU A 170 -15.06 -10.71 -0.33
C GLU A 170 -13.80 -9.87 -0.13
N TRP A 171 -12.61 -10.42 -0.41
CA TRP A 171 -11.35 -9.71 -0.29
C TRP A 171 -11.12 -8.68 -1.40
N ARG A 172 -11.90 -8.73 -2.48
CA ARG A 172 -11.87 -7.75 -3.57
C ARG A 172 -12.45 -6.39 -3.17
N ARG A 173 -13.14 -6.33 -2.02
CA ARG A 173 -13.74 -5.11 -1.50
C ARG A 173 -12.80 -4.41 -0.53
N SER A 174 -12.74 -3.09 -0.64
CA SER A 174 -11.98 -2.24 0.26
C SER A 174 -12.77 -0.99 0.66
N VAL A 175 -12.34 -0.34 1.72
CA VAL A 175 -12.82 1.00 2.10
C VAL A 175 -11.67 1.97 1.96
N LEU A 176 -11.81 2.95 1.09
CA LEU A 176 -10.85 4.01 0.91
C LEU A 176 -11.14 5.16 1.87
N VAL A 177 -10.12 5.59 2.60
CA VAL A 177 -10.20 6.72 3.52
C VAL A 177 -9.29 7.83 3.01
N PRO A 178 -9.85 9.01 2.65
CA PRO A 178 -9.05 10.18 2.30
C PRO A 178 -8.27 10.70 3.51
N ILE A 179 -6.96 10.82 3.39
CA ILE A 179 -6.09 11.40 4.42
C ILE A 179 -5.44 12.64 3.85
N PHE A 180 -5.61 13.78 4.52
CA PHE A 180 -5.04 15.06 4.10
C PHE A 180 -3.51 15.03 4.13
N LYS A 181 -2.87 15.53 3.07
CA LYS A 181 -1.39 15.58 2.94
C LYS A 181 -0.74 16.66 3.81
N ASN A 182 -1.52 17.42 4.59
CA ASN A 182 -1.09 18.60 5.35
C ASN A 182 -0.43 19.68 4.47
N LYS A 183 -0.77 19.73 3.19
CA LYS A 183 -0.26 20.69 2.21
C LYS A 183 -1.40 21.13 1.28
N GLY A 184 -1.48 22.42 0.99
CA GLY A 184 -2.46 22.99 0.08
C GLY A 184 -3.85 23.17 0.73
N ASP A 185 -4.88 23.40 -0.12
CA ASP A 185 -6.24 23.64 0.31
C ASP A 185 -6.91 22.35 0.81
N VAL A 186 -7.36 22.37 2.05
CA VAL A 186 -8.05 21.27 2.72
C VAL A 186 -9.38 20.88 2.03
N GLN A 187 -9.98 21.79 1.28
CA GLN A 187 -11.23 21.54 0.53
C GLN A 187 -10.98 20.95 -0.87
N SER A 188 -9.73 20.83 -1.31
CA SER A 188 -9.38 20.22 -2.60
C SER A 188 -9.08 18.72 -2.45
N CYS A 189 -9.79 17.89 -3.21
CA CYS A 189 -9.59 16.43 -3.20
C CYS A 189 -8.15 16.03 -3.57
N SER A 190 -7.46 16.79 -4.45
CA SER A 190 -6.09 16.51 -4.90
C SER A 190 -5.07 16.52 -3.76
N ASN A 191 -5.36 17.23 -2.66
CA ASN A 191 -4.51 17.32 -1.49
C ASN A 191 -4.70 16.16 -0.49
N TYR A 192 -5.37 15.08 -0.93
CA TYR A 192 -5.59 13.89 -0.11
C TYR A 192 -4.94 12.66 -0.74
N ARG A 193 -4.50 11.74 0.14
CA ARG A 193 -4.10 10.38 -0.22
C ARG A 193 -5.23 9.43 0.12
N GLY A 194 -5.51 8.47 -0.76
CA GLY A 194 -6.51 7.45 -0.51
C GLY A 194 -5.92 6.20 0.12
N ILE A 195 -6.08 6.00 1.41
CA ILE A 195 -5.61 4.77 2.06
C ILE A 195 -6.70 3.71 2.02
N LYS A 196 -6.42 2.57 1.41
CA LYS A 196 -7.34 1.43 1.32
C LYS A 196 -7.29 0.59 2.60
N LEU A 197 -8.43 0.46 3.26
CA LEU A 197 -8.65 -0.49 4.34
C LEU A 197 -9.15 -1.80 3.73
N MET A 198 -8.30 -2.80 3.72
CA MET A 198 -8.56 -4.15 3.21
C MET A 198 -8.63 -5.14 4.37
N SER A 199 -9.24 -6.31 4.14
CA SER A 199 -9.27 -7.42 5.10
C SER A 199 -7.88 -7.70 5.70
N HIS A 200 -7.82 -7.83 7.01
CA HIS A 200 -6.57 -8.22 7.68
C HIS A 200 -6.15 -9.65 7.32
N THR A 201 -7.10 -10.51 6.98
CA THR A 201 -6.83 -11.87 6.52
C THR A 201 -6.18 -11.84 5.14
N MET A 202 -6.66 -10.98 4.22
CA MET A 202 -6.00 -10.74 2.95
C MET A 202 -4.57 -10.20 3.15
N LYS A 203 -4.37 -9.23 4.05
CA LYS A 203 -3.02 -8.71 4.36
C LYS A 203 -2.08 -9.76 4.93
N LEU A 204 -2.59 -10.76 5.65
CA LEU A 204 -1.77 -11.92 6.08
C LEU A 204 -1.34 -12.77 4.88
N TRP A 205 -2.26 -13.02 3.95
CA TRP A 205 -1.96 -13.69 2.69
C TRP A 205 -0.90 -12.93 1.89
N GLU A 206 -1.08 -11.63 1.69
CA GLU A 206 -0.10 -10.76 1.01
C GLU A 206 1.29 -10.84 1.65
N ARG A 207 1.38 -10.87 2.99
CA ARG A 207 2.67 -10.99 3.69
C ARG A 207 3.36 -12.33 3.46
N VAL A 208 2.60 -13.41 3.33
CA VAL A 208 3.16 -14.73 3.01
C VAL A 208 3.69 -14.73 1.58
N VAL A 209 2.94 -14.17 0.63
CA VAL A 209 3.36 -14.04 -0.77
C VAL A 209 4.58 -13.12 -0.87
N GLU A 210 4.55 -11.94 -0.26
CA GLU A 210 5.69 -11.00 -0.22
C GLU A 210 6.96 -11.67 0.29
N ALA A 211 6.87 -12.40 1.42
CA ALA A 211 8.02 -13.08 2.00
C ALA A 211 8.62 -14.17 1.10
N ARG A 212 7.82 -14.74 0.21
CA ARG A 212 8.27 -15.71 -0.79
C ARG A 212 8.87 -15.03 -2.01
N LEU A 213 8.25 -13.97 -2.52
CA LEU A 213 8.77 -13.19 -3.64
C LEU A 213 10.13 -12.58 -3.31
N ARG A 214 10.32 -12.03 -2.10
CA ARG A 214 11.61 -11.49 -1.64
C ARG A 214 12.76 -12.51 -1.55
N LYS A 215 12.50 -13.80 -1.70
CA LYS A 215 13.55 -14.83 -1.76
C LYS A 215 14.02 -15.10 -3.19
N VAL A 216 13.23 -14.70 -4.16
CA VAL A 216 13.47 -14.96 -5.58
C VAL A 216 13.91 -13.69 -6.30
N VAL A 217 13.28 -12.56 -5.96
CA VAL A 217 13.54 -11.29 -6.62
C VAL A 217 14.60 -10.52 -5.84
N GLU A 218 15.68 -10.20 -6.50
CA GLU A 218 16.71 -9.28 -6.02
C GLU A 218 16.38 -7.88 -6.54
N ILE A 219 16.39 -6.90 -5.67
CA ILE A 219 16.22 -5.48 -6.00
C ILE A 219 17.58 -4.80 -5.88
N CYS A 220 17.88 -3.91 -6.80
CA CYS A 220 19.15 -3.20 -6.85
C CYS A 220 19.53 -2.48 -5.56
N GLU A 221 20.81 -2.24 -5.39
CA GLU A 221 21.33 -1.54 -4.21
C GLU A 221 20.94 -0.06 -4.16
N GLN A 222 20.63 0.55 -5.29
CA GLN A 222 20.21 1.94 -5.43
C GLN A 222 18.80 2.20 -4.87
N GLN A 223 17.96 1.17 -4.74
CA GLN A 223 16.63 1.31 -4.13
C GLN A 223 16.71 1.23 -2.60
N TYR A 224 16.42 2.34 -1.93
CA TYR A 224 16.34 2.45 -0.46
C TYR A 224 14.90 2.29 0.05
N GLY A 225 13.91 2.67 -0.75
CA GLY A 225 12.50 2.61 -0.38
C GLY A 225 11.97 1.18 -0.27
N PHE A 226 11.18 0.88 0.77
CA PHE A 226 10.55 -0.42 1.02
C PHE A 226 11.50 -1.61 1.17
N MET A 227 12.80 -1.37 1.27
CA MET A 227 13.81 -2.41 1.41
C MET A 227 14.14 -2.71 2.87
N PRO A 228 14.36 -4.01 3.23
CA PRO A 228 14.80 -4.37 4.57
C PRO A 228 16.17 -3.77 4.87
N ARG A 229 16.33 -3.26 6.09
CA ARG A 229 17.60 -2.70 6.60
C ARG A 229 18.07 -1.42 5.88
N LYS A 230 17.25 -0.82 5.03
CA LYS A 230 17.49 0.48 4.42
C LYS A 230 16.45 1.49 4.91
N SER A 231 16.84 2.72 5.11
CA SER A 231 15.99 3.80 5.60
C SER A 231 16.21 5.09 4.79
N THR A 232 15.30 6.04 4.93
CA THR A 232 15.46 7.39 4.36
C THR A 232 16.74 8.05 4.88
N THR A 233 17.10 7.80 6.16
CA THR A 233 18.33 8.34 6.76
C THR A 233 19.57 7.82 6.04
N ASP A 234 19.58 6.56 5.60
CA ASP A 234 20.73 5.98 4.89
C ASP A 234 20.90 6.64 3.52
N ALA A 235 19.81 6.87 2.78
CA ALA A 235 19.84 7.56 1.50
C ALA A 235 20.33 9.02 1.65
N ILE A 236 19.77 9.75 2.63
CA ILE A 236 20.17 11.13 2.93
C ILE A 236 21.66 11.17 3.34
N PHE A 237 22.12 10.21 4.13
CA PHE A 237 23.50 10.14 4.57
C PHE A 237 24.47 9.87 3.42
N ALA A 238 24.12 8.95 2.51
CA ALA A 238 24.93 8.66 1.32
C ALA A 238 25.08 9.91 0.43
N LEU A 239 23.96 10.61 0.15
CA LEU A 239 23.97 11.86 -0.61
C LEU A 239 24.80 12.94 0.09
N ARG A 240 24.66 13.09 1.40
CA ARG A 240 25.41 14.07 2.18
C ARG A 240 26.92 13.82 2.12
N ILE A 241 27.36 12.57 2.28
CA ILE A 241 28.78 12.21 2.14
C ILE A 241 29.29 12.54 0.74
N LEU A 242 28.51 12.27 -0.30
CA LEU A 242 28.86 12.63 -1.67
C LEU A 242 29.07 14.14 -1.80
N MET A 243 28.10 14.94 -1.35
CA MET A 243 28.16 16.40 -1.38
C MET A 243 29.35 16.95 -0.57
N GLU A 244 29.66 16.42 0.60
CA GLU A 244 30.78 16.80 1.43
C GLU A 244 32.11 16.52 0.73
N LYS A 245 32.29 15.34 0.11
CA LYS A 245 33.47 14.97 -0.66
C LYS A 245 33.77 15.94 -1.83
N TYR A 246 32.73 16.32 -2.58
CA TYR A 246 32.84 17.22 -3.70
C TYR A 246 33.18 18.65 -3.25
N ARG A 247 32.53 19.10 -2.16
CA ARG A 247 32.83 20.40 -1.55
C ARG A 247 34.28 20.49 -1.04
N ASP A 248 34.74 19.45 -0.34
CA ASP A 248 36.10 19.42 0.20
C ASP A 248 37.16 19.34 -0.92
N GLY A 249 36.82 18.66 -2.03
CA GLY A 249 37.63 18.63 -3.25
C GLY A 249 37.53 19.88 -4.13
N GLN A 250 36.69 20.86 -3.76
CA GLN A 250 36.38 22.06 -4.56
C GLN A 250 35.94 21.70 -6.00
N ARG A 251 35.18 20.62 -6.13
CA ARG A 251 34.63 20.13 -7.41
C ARG A 251 33.15 20.39 -7.46
N GLU A 252 32.61 20.61 -8.65
CA GLU A 252 31.18 20.75 -8.88
C GLU A 252 30.49 19.39 -8.80
N LEU A 253 29.30 19.39 -8.23
CA LEU A 253 28.36 18.23 -8.18
C LEU A 253 26.98 18.72 -8.56
N HIS A 254 26.44 18.15 -9.62
CA HIS A 254 25.09 18.42 -10.07
C HIS A 254 24.17 17.33 -9.58
N CYS A 255 23.04 17.71 -8.98
CA CYS A 255 22.04 16.78 -8.48
C CYS A 255 20.65 17.20 -8.96
N VAL A 256 19.91 16.25 -9.51
CA VAL A 256 18.51 16.41 -9.87
C VAL A 256 17.65 15.51 -9.00
N PHE A 257 16.54 16.07 -8.53
CA PHE A 257 15.52 15.37 -7.75
C PHE A 257 14.27 15.21 -8.61
N VAL A 258 13.86 13.98 -8.82
CA VAL A 258 12.67 13.62 -9.59
C VAL A 258 11.62 13.09 -8.62
N ASP A 259 10.44 13.71 -8.62
CA ASP A 259 9.25 13.25 -7.87
C ASP A 259 8.18 12.80 -8.88
N LEU A 260 7.88 11.52 -8.90
CA LEU A 260 6.89 10.95 -9.81
C LEU A 260 5.48 11.20 -9.29
N GLU A 261 4.70 12.02 -10.03
CA GLU A 261 3.37 12.40 -9.59
C GLU A 261 2.41 11.19 -9.52
N LYS A 262 1.97 10.84 -8.30
CA LYS A 262 1.03 9.75 -8.04
C LYS A 262 1.45 8.40 -8.65
N ALA A 263 2.75 8.14 -8.80
CA ALA A 263 3.29 6.93 -9.43
C ALA A 263 2.63 5.65 -8.89
N TYR A 264 2.49 5.56 -7.56
CA TYR A 264 1.88 4.41 -6.89
C TYR A 264 0.41 4.15 -7.30
N ASP A 265 -0.36 5.21 -7.56
CA ASP A 265 -1.76 5.12 -7.95
C ASP A 265 -1.94 4.92 -9.47
N ARG A 266 -0.87 5.14 -10.26
CA ARG A 266 -0.90 5.14 -11.74
C ARG A 266 -0.13 3.99 -12.38
N VAL A 267 0.52 3.10 -11.62
CA VAL A 267 1.22 1.93 -12.18
C VAL A 267 0.25 1.10 -13.02
N PRO A 268 0.50 0.93 -14.33
CA PRO A 268 -0.32 0.06 -15.16
C PRO A 268 -0.13 -1.39 -14.74
N ARG A 269 -1.22 -2.12 -14.60
CA ARG A 269 -1.16 -3.50 -14.08
C ARG A 269 -0.41 -4.46 -15.01
N GLU A 270 -0.57 -4.29 -16.32
CA GLU A 270 0.14 -5.10 -17.31
C GLU A 270 1.67 -4.91 -17.18
N GLU A 271 2.12 -3.68 -16.94
CA GLU A 271 3.54 -3.40 -16.69
C GLU A 271 4.04 -4.10 -15.44
N MET A 272 3.25 -4.08 -14.38
CA MET A 272 3.59 -4.79 -13.14
C MET A 272 3.73 -6.30 -13.38
N TRP A 273 2.83 -6.92 -14.17
CA TRP A 273 2.94 -8.34 -14.52
C TRP A 273 4.17 -8.64 -15.37
N TYR A 274 4.48 -7.76 -16.31
CA TYR A 274 5.70 -7.84 -17.12
C TYR A 274 6.94 -7.76 -16.23
N CYS A 275 7.06 -6.77 -15.35
CA CYS A 275 8.19 -6.60 -14.44
C CYS A 275 8.37 -7.80 -13.51
N MET A 276 7.28 -8.36 -12.98
CA MET A 276 7.35 -9.58 -12.16
C MET A 276 7.95 -10.76 -12.94
N ARG A 277 7.53 -10.98 -14.19
CA ARG A 277 8.06 -12.05 -15.05
C ARG A 277 9.53 -11.80 -15.38
N LYS A 278 9.89 -10.57 -15.76
CA LYS A 278 11.27 -10.17 -16.06
C LYS A 278 12.19 -10.37 -14.86
N SER A 279 11.69 -10.15 -13.63
CA SER A 279 12.40 -10.44 -12.38
C SER A 279 12.42 -11.93 -11.98
N GLY A 280 12.04 -12.85 -12.86
CA GLY A 280 12.12 -14.31 -12.62
C GLY A 280 11.06 -14.86 -11.66
N VAL A 281 9.97 -14.14 -11.42
CA VAL A 281 8.86 -14.62 -10.58
C VAL A 281 8.14 -15.76 -11.28
N ALA A 282 7.95 -16.90 -10.58
CA ALA A 282 7.20 -18.03 -11.12
C ALA A 282 5.78 -17.62 -11.52
N GLU A 283 5.32 -18.09 -12.69
CA GLU A 283 4.04 -17.69 -13.29
C GLU A 283 2.84 -17.91 -12.36
N LYS A 284 2.90 -18.93 -11.52
CA LYS A 284 1.89 -19.19 -10.50
C LYS A 284 1.70 -18.01 -9.53
N TYR A 285 2.80 -17.36 -9.12
CA TYR A 285 2.70 -16.17 -8.28
C TYR A 285 2.19 -14.95 -9.06
N VAL A 286 2.57 -14.82 -10.32
CA VAL A 286 2.04 -13.77 -11.19
C VAL A 286 0.51 -13.88 -11.26
N ARG A 287 -0.03 -15.10 -11.55
CA ARG A 287 -1.49 -15.35 -11.60
C ARG A 287 -2.19 -15.10 -10.25
N VAL A 288 -1.55 -15.52 -9.14
CA VAL A 288 -2.07 -15.25 -7.79
C VAL A 288 -2.15 -13.75 -7.51
N VAL A 289 -1.13 -12.98 -7.91
CA VAL A 289 -1.14 -11.52 -7.73
C VAL A 289 -2.13 -10.86 -8.69
N GLN A 290 -2.24 -11.32 -9.94
CA GLN A 290 -3.29 -10.87 -10.86
C GLN A 290 -4.68 -11.02 -10.26
N ASP A 291 -5.00 -12.19 -9.68
CA ASP A 291 -6.27 -12.43 -9.02
C ASP A 291 -6.54 -11.49 -7.83
N MET A 292 -5.51 -11.07 -7.09
CA MET A 292 -5.64 -10.08 -6.01
C MET A 292 -6.09 -8.70 -6.50
N TYR A 293 -5.75 -8.35 -7.74
CA TYR A 293 -6.08 -7.05 -8.35
C TYR A 293 -7.31 -7.11 -9.25
N GLU A 294 -7.67 -8.30 -9.74
CA GLU A 294 -8.81 -8.47 -10.65
C GLU A 294 -10.13 -8.14 -9.96
N ARG A 295 -11.01 -7.37 -10.63
CA ARG A 295 -12.34 -6.99 -10.13
C ARG A 295 -12.32 -6.35 -8.74
N SER A 296 -11.24 -5.65 -8.42
CA SER A 296 -11.12 -4.90 -7.17
C SER A 296 -12.16 -3.78 -7.11
N ARG A 297 -12.82 -3.62 -5.94
CA ARG A 297 -13.85 -2.61 -5.73
C ARG A 297 -13.59 -1.83 -4.45
N THR A 298 -14.02 -0.58 -4.45
CA THR A 298 -13.87 0.26 -3.27
C THR A 298 -15.08 1.19 -3.07
N VAL A 299 -15.27 1.60 -1.84
CA VAL A 299 -16.13 2.71 -1.46
C VAL A 299 -15.29 3.76 -0.77
N VAL A 300 -15.59 5.04 -0.95
CA VAL A 300 -14.90 6.11 -0.19
C VAL A 300 -15.67 6.38 1.09
N ARG A 301 -14.99 6.27 2.22
CA ARG A 301 -15.51 6.68 3.54
C ARG A 301 -15.05 8.09 3.85
N CYS A 302 -15.96 9.04 3.78
CA CYS A 302 -15.73 10.44 4.10
C CYS A 302 -16.53 10.86 5.35
N ALA A 303 -16.37 12.12 5.78
CA ALA A 303 -17.03 12.67 6.98
C ALA A 303 -18.55 12.58 6.95
N VAL A 304 -19.15 12.62 5.75
CA VAL A 304 -20.60 12.62 5.52
C VAL A 304 -21.16 11.25 5.15
N GLY A 305 -20.38 10.17 5.30
CA GLY A 305 -20.82 8.81 5.04
C GLY A 305 -19.94 8.04 4.02
N GLN A 306 -20.53 7.04 3.38
CA GLN A 306 -19.85 6.22 2.37
C GLN A 306 -20.47 6.44 0.99
N THR A 307 -19.62 6.47 -0.05
CA THR A 307 -20.03 6.56 -1.43
C THR A 307 -20.63 5.24 -1.95
N LYS A 308 -21.22 5.28 -3.15
CA LYS A 308 -21.48 4.06 -3.91
C LYS A 308 -20.15 3.39 -4.28
N GLU A 309 -20.18 2.06 -4.38
CA GLU A 309 -19.03 1.23 -4.81
C GLU A 309 -18.65 1.53 -6.26
N PHE A 310 -17.35 1.47 -6.57
CA PHE A 310 -16.82 1.57 -7.92
C PHE A 310 -15.62 0.62 -8.12
N ASN A 311 -15.32 0.31 -9.37
CA ASN A 311 -14.20 -0.55 -9.73
C ASN A 311 -12.86 0.20 -9.61
N VAL A 312 -11.78 -0.57 -9.46
CA VAL A 312 -10.41 -0.07 -9.44
C VAL A 312 -9.60 -0.88 -10.43
N GLU A 313 -9.13 -0.26 -11.50
CA GLU A 313 -8.51 -0.94 -12.65
C GLU A 313 -7.02 -0.63 -12.79
N VAL A 314 -6.55 0.50 -12.27
CA VAL A 314 -5.15 0.96 -12.36
C VAL A 314 -4.55 1.10 -10.98
N GLY A 315 -3.23 1.12 -10.92
CA GLY A 315 -2.44 1.40 -9.73
C GLY A 315 -2.37 0.28 -8.70
N LEU A 316 -1.56 0.52 -7.71
CA LEU A 316 -1.31 -0.35 -6.58
C LEU A 316 -2.26 -0.03 -5.42
N HIS A 317 -2.48 -0.99 -4.54
CA HIS A 317 -3.35 -0.77 -3.39
C HIS A 317 -2.60 -0.06 -2.25
N GLN A 318 -2.82 1.25 -2.07
CA GLN A 318 -2.27 1.99 -0.92
C GLN A 318 -2.84 1.44 0.39
N GLY A 319 -2.00 0.70 1.15
CA GLY A 319 -2.39 0.01 2.38
C GLY A 319 -2.31 -1.52 2.31
N SER A 320 -2.00 -2.08 1.15
CA SER A 320 -1.59 -3.48 0.97
C SER A 320 -0.25 -3.75 1.67
N ALA A 321 -0.04 -5.00 2.05
CA ALA A 321 1.25 -5.44 2.57
C ALA A 321 2.25 -5.82 1.45
N LEU A 322 1.75 -6.17 0.28
CA LEU A 322 2.52 -6.62 -0.88
C LEU A 322 2.86 -5.45 -1.84
N SER A 323 1.93 -4.51 -2.04
CA SER A 323 2.08 -3.42 -3.02
C SER A 323 3.40 -2.63 -2.92
N PRO A 324 3.96 -2.34 -1.72
CA PRO A 324 5.25 -1.66 -1.63
C PRO A 324 6.40 -2.43 -2.30
N PHE A 325 6.37 -3.77 -2.21
CA PHE A 325 7.39 -4.59 -2.86
C PHE A 325 7.15 -4.72 -4.37
N LEU A 326 5.90 -4.83 -4.81
CA LEU A 326 5.56 -4.79 -6.23
C LEU A 326 5.99 -3.47 -6.88
N PHE A 327 5.81 -2.35 -6.18
CA PHE A 327 6.29 -1.05 -6.64
C PHE A 327 7.82 -1.04 -6.78
N ALA A 328 8.54 -1.59 -5.80
CA ALA A 328 9.99 -1.69 -5.88
C ALA A 328 10.45 -2.55 -7.08
N ILE A 329 9.75 -3.65 -7.39
CA ILE A 329 10.02 -4.45 -8.59
C ILE A 329 9.82 -3.64 -9.87
N VAL A 330 8.73 -2.87 -9.96
CA VAL A 330 8.46 -2.02 -11.13
C VAL A 330 9.53 -0.97 -11.29
N MET A 331 9.86 -0.24 -10.23
CA MET A 331 10.90 0.80 -10.29
C MET A 331 12.27 0.23 -10.63
N ASP A 332 12.62 -0.95 -10.10
CA ASP A 332 13.86 -1.62 -10.40
C ASP A 332 14.00 -1.98 -11.89
N GLN A 333 12.92 -2.50 -12.48
CA GLN A 333 12.92 -2.87 -13.90
C GLN A 333 12.85 -1.68 -14.84
N LEU A 334 12.15 -0.60 -14.45
CA LEU A 334 12.07 0.61 -15.25
C LEU A 334 13.39 1.39 -15.28
N SER A 335 14.16 1.36 -14.19
CA SER A 335 15.45 2.07 -14.08
C SER A 335 16.65 1.21 -14.46
N GLU A 336 16.48 -0.04 -14.92
CA GLU A 336 17.58 -1.00 -15.11
C GLU A 336 18.60 -0.52 -16.16
N GLU A 337 18.12 0.06 -17.25
CA GLU A 337 18.93 0.45 -18.39
C GLU A 337 19.71 1.76 -18.13
N ASP A 338 19.15 2.66 -17.33
CA ASP A 338 19.64 4.03 -17.17
C ASP A 338 20.32 4.27 -15.82
N ARG A 339 20.26 3.28 -14.96
CA ARG A 339 20.71 3.34 -13.58
C ARG A 339 22.23 3.27 -13.47
N GLN A 340 22.81 4.31 -12.88
CA GLN A 340 24.21 4.31 -12.49
C GLN A 340 24.42 3.67 -11.12
N GLU A 341 25.67 3.28 -10.80
CA GLU A 341 26.01 2.76 -9.48
C GLU A 341 25.76 3.80 -8.37
N SER A 342 25.39 3.32 -7.18
CA SER A 342 25.29 4.20 -6.01
C SER A 342 26.67 4.80 -5.66
N PRO A 343 26.76 6.10 -5.31
CA PRO A 343 25.68 7.03 -4.97
C PRO A 343 25.20 7.92 -6.12
N TRP A 344 25.52 7.63 -7.38
CA TRP A 344 25.17 8.47 -8.52
C TRP A 344 23.67 8.43 -8.84
N THR A 345 23.06 7.27 -8.72
CA THR A 345 21.59 7.11 -8.75
C THR A 345 21.13 6.55 -7.42
N MET A 346 20.14 7.20 -6.79
CA MET A 346 19.51 6.71 -5.56
C MET A 346 18.00 6.87 -5.66
N MET A 347 17.28 5.82 -5.29
CA MET A 347 15.81 5.76 -5.31
C MET A 347 15.26 5.54 -3.90
N PHE A 348 14.26 6.30 -3.53
CA PHE A 348 13.49 6.06 -2.33
C PHE A 348 11.99 5.98 -2.69
N ALA A 349 11.54 4.79 -3.07
CA ALA A 349 10.22 4.55 -3.68
C ALA A 349 10.07 5.32 -5.00
N ASP A 350 9.25 6.37 -5.02
CA ASP A 350 8.96 7.25 -6.15
C ASP A 350 9.88 8.48 -6.23
N ASP A 351 10.65 8.78 -5.17
CA ASP A 351 11.65 9.84 -5.16
C ASP A 351 12.97 9.32 -5.76
N ILE A 352 13.50 9.95 -6.80
CA ILE A 352 14.76 9.59 -7.45
C ILE A 352 15.72 10.77 -7.34
N VAL A 353 16.99 10.46 -7.05
CA VAL A 353 18.10 11.43 -7.07
C VAL A 353 19.15 10.93 -8.05
N ILE A 354 19.50 11.78 -9.02
CA ILE A 354 20.55 11.54 -9.99
C ILE A 354 21.64 12.58 -9.77
N CYS A 355 22.87 12.13 -9.62
CA CYS A 355 24.05 12.97 -9.42
C CYS A 355 25.05 12.76 -10.57
N SER A 356 25.78 13.82 -10.96
CA SER A 356 26.88 13.75 -11.91
C SER A 356 27.87 14.88 -11.69
N GLU A 357 29.05 14.76 -12.29
CA GLU A 357 30.11 15.81 -12.30
C GLU A 357 29.83 16.91 -13.33
N SER A 358 28.94 16.67 -14.32
CA SER A 358 28.54 17.69 -15.29
C SER A 358 27.01 17.81 -15.39
N ARG A 359 26.60 19.02 -15.75
CA ARG A 359 25.16 19.31 -15.96
C ARG A 359 24.64 18.57 -17.18
N GLU A 360 25.38 18.53 -18.26
CA GLU A 360 24.98 17.87 -19.51
C GLU A 360 24.71 16.39 -19.28
N GLN A 361 25.56 15.73 -18.48
CA GLN A 361 25.42 14.33 -18.17
C GLN A 361 24.19 14.03 -17.26
N VAL A 362 23.84 14.96 -16.36
CA VAL A 362 22.60 14.86 -15.58
C VAL A 362 21.36 15.03 -16.47
N GLU A 363 21.41 15.99 -17.41
CA GLU A 363 20.30 16.23 -18.36
C GLU A 363 20.12 15.03 -19.29
N GLU A 364 21.21 14.44 -19.81
CA GLU A 364 21.20 13.24 -20.63
C GLU A 364 20.59 12.02 -19.89
N ASN A 365 21.06 11.78 -18.67
CA ASN A 365 20.54 10.72 -17.81
C ASN A 365 19.03 10.93 -17.49
N LEU A 366 18.58 12.17 -17.39
CA LEU A 366 17.19 12.54 -17.12
C LEU A 366 16.28 12.33 -18.35
N GLU A 367 16.78 12.60 -19.55
CA GLU A 367 16.02 12.37 -20.79
C GLU A 367 15.72 10.89 -21.00
N VAL A 368 16.63 10.01 -20.62
CA VAL A 368 16.48 8.57 -20.72
C VAL A 368 15.46 8.06 -19.69
N GLU A 369 15.52 8.47 -18.41
CA GLU A 369 14.57 8.06 -17.36
C GLU A 369 13.14 8.60 -17.58
N VAL A 370 12.97 9.79 -18.17
CA VAL A 370 11.66 10.39 -18.47
C VAL A 370 11.01 9.76 -19.70
N CYS A 371 11.78 9.29 -20.68
CA CYS A 371 11.26 8.61 -21.87
C CYS A 371 10.56 7.27 -21.55
N THR A 372 10.84 6.66 -20.40
CA THR A 372 10.14 5.46 -19.94
C THR A 372 8.76 5.75 -19.30
N GLY A 373 8.43 7.00 -18.99
CA GLY A 373 7.22 7.41 -18.28
C GLY A 373 6.26 8.36 -19.00
N GLU A 374 6.71 9.24 -19.87
CA GLU A 374 5.83 10.24 -20.52
C GLU A 374 6.36 10.63 -21.93
N LYS A 375 5.48 10.53 -22.95
CA LYS A 375 5.74 11.23 -24.21
C LYS A 375 5.69 12.74 -23.95
N ARG A 376 6.78 13.43 -24.32
CA ARG A 376 6.81 14.88 -24.42
C ARG A 376 5.61 15.38 -25.22
N ASN A 377 4.82 16.28 -24.64
CA ASN A 377 4.01 17.21 -25.41
C ASN A 377 4.96 18.16 -26.16
N GLU A 378 5.36 17.77 -27.35
CA GLU A 378 5.80 18.70 -28.37
C GLU A 378 4.63 19.49 -28.86
N SER A 379 4.52 20.71 -28.43
CA SER A 379 3.90 21.83 -29.19
C SER A 379 4.15 23.08 -28.36
N GLN A 380 4.75 24.01 -28.85
CA GLN A 380 4.65 24.99 -29.88
C GLN A 380 5.53 26.17 -29.51
N SER A 381 6.40 26.43 -30.41
CA SER A 381 6.95 27.74 -30.81
C SER A 381 6.35 28.97 -30.17
#